data_f5d17acb50851916628c5bef59a96fb9
#
_entry.id   f5d17acb50851916628c5bef59a96fb9
#
_cell.length_a   1.000
_cell.length_b   1.000
_cell.length_c   1.000
_cell.angle_alpha   90.00
_cell.angle_beta   90.00
_cell.angle_gamma   90.00
#
_symmetry.space_group_name_H-M   'P 1'
#
loop_
_entity.id
_entity.type
_entity.pdbx_description
1 polymer ?
#
loop_
_entity_poly.entity_id
_entity_poly.type
_entity_poly.pdbx_seq_one_letter_code
_entity_poly.pdbx_strand_id
1 'polypeptide(L)'
;ILFKTIVPARSDKEQLARIEVNKIIDTVHFVGTFTVEFFIDKQNQLYVNEIAPRPHNSGHYSIEACDYSQFDTHILAITGQTLPQTIELLKPAVMMNLLGRDLDLLEDDFGQHPEWHVHIYGKAERKPDRKMGHMTILTDDVNATEATMLKQFEGREL
;
A
#
# COMPACT_ATOMS: atom_id res chain seq x y z
N ILE A 1 -2.25 -10.66 -7.71
CA ILE A 1 -1.21 -10.06 -6.83
C ILE A 1 -1.36 -8.56 -6.87
N LEU A 2 -1.45 -7.88 -5.71
CA LEU A 2 -1.45 -6.42 -5.67
C LEU A 2 -0.15 -5.92 -6.32
N PHE A 3 -0.30 -5.12 -7.37
CA PHE A 3 0.82 -4.61 -8.16
C PHE A 3 1.21 -3.21 -7.70
N LYS A 4 0.22 -2.33 -7.58
CA LYS A 4 0.38 -0.94 -7.18
C LYS A 4 -0.73 -0.48 -6.25
N THR A 5 -0.46 0.55 -5.48
CA THR A 5 -1.43 1.30 -4.67
C THR A 5 -1.38 2.76 -5.05
N ILE A 6 -2.53 3.40 -5.16
CA ILE A 6 -2.70 4.82 -5.47
C ILE A 6 -3.45 5.48 -4.32
N VAL A 7 -2.92 6.57 -3.81
CA VAL A 7 -3.51 7.29 -2.68
C VAL A 7 -3.54 8.79 -2.99
N PRO A 8 -4.68 9.46 -2.81
CA PRO A 8 -5.97 8.93 -2.37
C PRO A 8 -6.62 7.99 -3.41
N ALA A 9 -7.54 7.16 -2.94
CA ALA A 9 -8.26 6.25 -3.81
C ALA A 9 -9.09 7.01 -4.88
N ARG A 10 -9.15 6.44 -6.09
CA ARG A 10 -9.96 6.97 -7.20
C ARG A 10 -11.43 6.50 -7.15
N SER A 11 -11.82 5.83 -6.09
CA SER A 11 -13.15 5.24 -5.94
C SER A 11 -14.06 6.12 -5.09
N ASP A 12 -15.33 6.18 -5.43
CA ASP A 12 -16.41 6.79 -4.64
C ASP A 12 -16.96 5.87 -3.54
N LYS A 13 -16.33 4.68 -3.35
CA LYS A 13 -16.79 3.63 -2.45
C LYS A 13 -16.25 3.74 -1.02
N GLU A 14 -15.47 4.76 -0.70
CA GLU A 14 -14.85 4.89 0.62
C GLU A 14 -15.86 4.80 1.76
N GLN A 15 -16.96 5.55 1.68
CA GLN A 15 -17.96 5.55 2.74
C GLN A 15 -18.63 4.17 2.89
N LEU A 16 -18.94 3.51 1.77
CA LEU A 16 -19.51 2.16 1.81
C LEU A 16 -18.53 1.16 2.39
N ALA A 17 -17.26 1.21 1.98
CA ALA A 17 -16.20 0.36 2.53
C ALA A 17 -16.04 0.55 4.04
N ARG A 18 -16.09 1.80 4.53
CA ARG A 18 -16.05 2.10 5.98
C ARG A 18 -17.22 1.47 6.74
N ILE A 19 -18.44 1.53 6.17
CA ILE A 19 -19.61 0.90 6.78
C ILE A 19 -19.42 -0.62 6.89
N GLU A 20 -18.93 -1.27 5.82
CA GLU A 20 -18.70 -2.71 5.83
C GLU A 20 -17.56 -3.12 6.78
N VAL A 21 -16.48 -2.34 6.85
CA VAL A 21 -15.39 -2.56 7.81
C VAL A 21 -15.90 -2.45 9.25
N ASN A 22 -16.72 -1.46 9.56
CA ASN A 22 -17.27 -1.30 10.92
C ASN A 22 -18.10 -2.51 11.35
N LYS A 23 -18.92 -3.09 10.47
CA LYS A 23 -19.67 -4.32 10.77
C LYS A 23 -18.74 -5.50 11.12
N ILE A 24 -17.59 -5.59 10.45
CA ILE A 24 -16.58 -6.62 10.72
C ILE A 24 -15.93 -6.36 12.08
N ILE A 25 -15.50 -5.13 12.35
CA ILE A 25 -14.81 -4.74 13.59
C ILE A 25 -15.70 -4.95 14.81
N ASP A 26 -16.99 -4.63 14.72
CA ASP A 26 -17.97 -4.82 15.80
C ASP A 26 -18.10 -6.30 16.22
N THR A 27 -17.74 -7.21 15.34
CA THR A 27 -17.80 -8.67 15.56
C THR A 27 -16.46 -9.24 16.02
N VAL A 28 -15.36 -8.61 15.62
CA VAL A 28 -13.98 -9.11 15.84
C VAL A 28 -13.29 -8.23 16.89
N HIS A 29 -13.07 -8.77 18.08
CA HIS A 29 -12.26 -8.10 19.10
C HIS A 29 -10.78 -8.20 18.75
N PHE A 30 -10.26 -7.23 18.01
CA PHE A 30 -8.88 -7.18 17.56
C PHE A 30 -8.19 -5.89 18.02
N VAL A 31 -6.93 -6.01 18.44
CA VAL A 31 -6.07 -4.87 18.81
C VAL A 31 -4.90 -4.81 17.82
N GLY A 32 -4.75 -3.70 17.12
CA GLY A 32 -3.72 -3.49 16.12
C GLY A 32 -4.26 -2.97 14.79
N THR A 33 -3.40 -2.92 13.78
CA THR A 33 -3.80 -2.57 12.42
C THR A 33 -4.58 -3.72 11.77
N PHE A 34 -5.74 -3.38 11.24
CA PHE A 34 -6.66 -4.31 10.58
C PHE A 34 -6.94 -3.81 9.15
N THR A 35 -6.71 -4.66 8.18
CA THR A 35 -6.92 -4.31 6.76
C THR A 35 -8.02 -5.18 6.17
N VAL A 36 -8.92 -4.54 5.44
CA VAL A 36 -9.91 -5.22 4.60
C VAL A 36 -9.69 -4.80 3.16
N GLU A 37 -9.40 -5.75 2.30
CA GLU A 37 -9.37 -5.53 0.85
C GLU A 37 -10.73 -5.81 0.24
N PHE A 38 -11.14 -4.96 -0.70
CA PHE A 38 -12.37 -5.10 -1.43
C PHE A 38 -12.11 -5.19 -2.94
N PHE A 39 -12.92 -5.99 -3.61
CA PHE A 39 -13.10 -5.88 -5.06
C PHE A 39 -14.29 -4.99 -5.37
N ILE A 40 -14.19 -4.24 -6.47
CA ILE A 40 -15.28 -3.53 -7.09
C ILE A 40 -15.52 -4.18 -8.45
N ASP A 41 -16.73 -4.71 -8.68
CA ASP A 41 -17.07 -5.35 -9.95
C ASP A 41 -17.49 -4.34 -11.01
N LYS A 42 -17.79 -4.84 -12.23
CA LYS A 42 -18.22 -4.01 -13.34
C LYS A 42 -19.60 -3.34 -13.13
N GLN A 43 -20.37 -3.84 -12.18
CA GLN A 43 -21.65 -3.28 -11.74
C GLN A 43 -21.47 -2.30 -10.57
N ASN A 44 -20.22 -1.95 -10.25
CA ASN A 44 -19.86 -1.04 -9.16
C ASN A 44 -20.29 -1.54 -7.76
N GLN A 45 -20.34 -2.88 -7.58
CA GLN A 45 -20.63 -3.51 -6.30
C GLN A 45 -19.34 -3.84 -5.55
N LEU A 46 -19.40 -3.73 -4.21
CA LEU A 46 -18.25 -3.95 -3.32
C LEU A 46 -18.32 -5.36 -2.73
N TYR A 47 -17.21 -6.10 -2.81
CA TYR A 47 -17.06 -7.45 -2.26
C TYR A 47 -15.78 -7.53 -1.43
N VAL A 48 -15.87 -8.13 -0.24
CA VAL A 48 -14.69 -8.40 0.59
C VAL A 48 -13.83 -9.45 -0.12
N ASN A 49 -12.55 -9.12 -0.33
CA ASN A 49 -11.56 -10.02 -0.92
C ASN A 49 -10.73 -10.71 0.17
N GLU A 50 -10.09 -9.91 1.02
CA GLU A 50 -9.18 -10.40 2.06
C GLU A 50 -9.33 -9.58 3.33
N ILE A 51 -9.18 -10.27 4.47
CA ILE A 51 -9.09 -9.64 5.79
C ILE A 51 -7.73 -9.99 6.37
N ALA A 52 -6.95 -8.98 6.71
CA ALA A 52 -5.63 -9.14 7.29
C ALA A 52 -5.56 -8.45 8.67
N PRO A 53 -5.55 -9.22 9.78
CA PRO A 53 -5.40 -8.67 11.14
C PRO A 53 -3.92 -8.36 11.44
N ARG A 54 -3.30 -7.52 10.63
CA ARG A 54 -1.89 -7.10 10.67
C ARG A 54 -1.64 -5.96 9.69
N PRO A 55 -0.49 -5.26 9.79
CA PRO A 55 -0.01 -4.42 8.71
C PRO A 55 -0.02 -5.16 7.37
N HIS A 56 -0.50 -4.50 6.33
CA HIS A 56 -0.72 -5.11 5.03
C HIS A 56 0.03 -4.36 3.92
N ASN A 57 0.41 -5.09 2.87
CA ASN A 57 1.19 -4.54 1.77
C ASN A 57 0.52 -3.31 1.10
N SER A 58 -0.81 -3.31 0.98
CA SER A 58 -1.54 -2.15 0.43
C SER A 58 -1.40 -0.86 1.23
N GLY A 59 -1.06 -0.97 2.52
CA GLY A 59 -0.85 0.17 3.43
C GLY A 59 0.62 0.61 3.57
N HIS A 60 1.57 0.02 2.86
CA HIS A 60 2.98 0.37 3.02
C HIS A 60 3.30 1.81 2.60
N TYR A 61 2.53 2.40 1.69
CA TYR A 61 2.64 3.82 1.32
C TYR A 61 2.58 4.77 2.51
N SER A 62 1.93 4.34 3.61
CA SER A 62 1.78 5.17 4.80
C SER A 62 3.09 5.51 5.50
N ILE A 63 4.18 4.79 5.22
CA ILE A 63 5.50 5.07 5.78
C ILE A 63 5.95 6.48 5.38
N GLU A 64 5.78 6.86 4.13
CA GLU A 64 6.21 8.17 3.60
C GLU A 64 5.06 9.17 3.45
N ALA A 65 3.85 8.68 3.18
CA ALA A 65 2.74 9.53 2.77
C ALA A 65 1.83 9.99 3.91
N CYS A 66 1.97 9.42 5.12
CA CYS A 66 1.11 9.73 6.26
C CYS A 66 1.91 10.24 7.45
N ASP A 67 1.24 10.94 8.37
CA ASP A 67 1.80 11.38 9.66
C ASP A 67 2.09 10.20 10.61
N TYR A 68 1.30 9.12 10.52
CA TYR A 68 1.56 7.83 11.16
C TYR A 68 1.43 6.71 10.13
N SER A 69 2.43 5.84 10.10
CA SER A 69 2.35 4.64 9.27
C SER A 69 1.43 3.57 9.91
N GLN A 70 1.02 2.60 9.11
CA GLN A 70 0.32 1.43 9.62
C GLN A 70 1.15 0.64 10.67
N PHE A 71 2.49 0.74 10.60
CA PHE A 71 3.38 0.10 11.55
C PHE A 71 3.40 0.84 12.88
N ASP A 72 3.47 2.18 12.84
CA ASP A 72 3.42 3.02 14.05
C ASP A 72 2.12 2.77 14.80
N THR A 73 0.99 2.84 14.11
CA THR A 73 -0.33 2.61 14.72
C THR A 73 -0.49 1.20 15.24
N HIS A 74 0.09 0.19 14.55
CA HIS A 74 0.09 -1.19 15.03
C HIS A 74 0.85 -1.31 16.37
N ILE A 75 2.06 -0.78 16.43
CA ILE A 75 2.89 -0.82 17.64
C ILE A 75 2.22 -0.06 18.78
N LEU A 76 1.73 1.16 18.54
CA LEU A 76 1.01 1.93 19.56
C LEU A 76 -0.18 1.14 20.13
N ALA A 77 -0.97 0.52 19.24
CA ALA A 77 -2.14 -0.25 19.65
C ALA A 77 -1.77 -1.46 20.52
N ILE A 78 -0.85 -2.31 20.07
CA ILE A 78 -0.49 -3.55 20.79
C ILE A 78 0.30 -3.31 22.09
N THR A 79 0.88 -2.12 22.22
CA THR A 79 1.59 -1.71 23.46
C THR A 79 0.73 -0.86 24.40
N GLY A 80 -0.54 -0.66 24.06
CA GLY A 80 -1.48 0.12 24.89
C GLY A 80 -1.17 1.62 24.94
N GLN A 81 -0.46 2.14 23.94
CA GLN A 81 -0.15 3.56 23.83
C GLN A 81 -1.34 4.33 23.24
N THR A 82 -1.34 5.65 23.43
CA THR A 82 -2.38 6.52 22.86
C THR A 82 -2.30 6.51 21.34
N LEU A 83 -3.41 6.19 20.70
CA LEU A 83 -3.52 6.24 19.25
C LEU A 83 -3.93 7.66 18.78
N PRO A 84 -3.46 8.10 17.59
CA PRO A 84 -3.99 9.30 16.96
C PRO A 84 -5.50 9.10 16.67
N GLN A 85 -6.28 10.17 16.72
CA GLN A 85 -7.70 10.10 16.38
C GLN A 85 -7.93 9.87 14.89
N THR A 86 -7.05 10.42 14.06
CA THR A 86 -7.05 10.28 12.61
C THR A 86 -5.61 10.07 12.15
N ILE A 87 -5.45 9.45 10.99
CA ILE A 87 -4.18 9.40 10.26
C ILE A 87 -4.33 10.31 9.06
N GLU A 88 -3.47 11.31 8.97
CA GLU A 88 -3.52 12.30 7.90
C GLU A 88 -2.64 11.86 6.72
N LEU A 89 -3.20 11.92 5.52
CA LEU A 89 -2.44 11.80 4.28
C LEU A 89 -1.71 13.14 4.04
N LEU A 90 -0.41 13.17 4.28
CA LEU A 90 0.41 14.37 4.12
C LEU A 90 0.65 14.72 2.65
N LYS A 91 0.77 13.70 1.79
CA LYS A 91 0.93 13.89 0.35
C LYS A 91 0.37 12.69 -0.42
N PRO A 92 -0.29 12.93 -1.58
CA PRO A 92 -0.68 11.84 -2.47
C PRO A 92 0.52 11.01 -2.90
N ALA A 93 0.30 9.72 -3.15
CA ALA A 93 1.38 8.79 -3.45
C ALA A 93 0.97 7.70 -4.43
N VAL A 94 1.97 7.20 -5.15
CA VAL A 94 1.90 5.95 -5.90
C VAL A 94 2.92 4.99 -5.30
N MET A 95 2.47 3.83 -4.84
CA MET A 95 3.34 2.76 -4.37
C MET A 95 3.30 1.59 -5.35
N MET A 96 4.45 1.01 -5.64
CA MET A 96 4.58 -0.17 -6.48
C MET A 96 5.32 -1.27 -5.74
N ASN A 97 4.83 -2.51 -5.86
CA ASN A 97 5.56 -3.67 -5.38
C ASN A 97 6.71 -4.01 -6.32
N LEU A 98 7.87 -4.26 -5.75
CA LEU A 98 9.07 -4.69 -6.46
C LEU A 98 9.17 -6.21 -6.40
N LEU A 99 9.15 -6.83 -7.56
CA LEU A 99 9.34 -8.27 -7.71
C LEU A 99 10.83 -8.59 -7.86
N GLY A 100 11.20 -9.87 -7.74
CA GLY A 100 12.59 -10.27 -7.90
C GLY A 100 13.20 -9.86 -9.24
N ARG A 101 12.41 -9.89 -10.32
CA ARG A 101 12.83 -9.45 -11.66
C ARG A 101 13.09 -7.95 -11.79
N ASP A 102 12.55 -7.13 -10.87
CA ASP A 102 12.65 -5.67 -10.94
C ASP A 102 13.91 -5.13 -10.25
N LEU A 103 14.59 -5.96 -9.44
CA LEU A 103 15.69 -5.50 -8.62
C LEU A 103 16.91 -5.08 -9.46
N ASP A 104 17.14 -5.69 -10.62
CA ASP A 104 18.26 -5.31 -11.51
C ASP A 104 18.06 -3.88 -12.06
N LEU A 105 16.82 -3.54 -12.47
CA LEU A 105 16.48 -2.18 -12.91
C LEU A 105 16.68 -1.16 -11.79
N LEU A 106 16.39 -1.54 -10.56
CA LEU A 106 16.62 -0.69 -9.39
C LEU A 106 18.10 -0.44 -9.12
N GLU A 107 18.95 -1.45 -9.24
CA GLU A 107 20.39 -1.32 -9.03
C GLU A 107 21.02 -0.34 -10.02
N ASP A 108 20.57 -0.36 -11.28
CA ASP A 108 21.04 0.53 -12.32
C ASP A 108 20.58 1.99 -12.13
N ASP A 109 19.38 2.21 -11.60
CA ASP A 109 18.74 3.53 -11.54
C ASP A 109 18.71 4.15 -10.13
N PHE A 110 19.08 3.42 -9.09
CA PHE A 110 18.88 3.80 -7.68
C PHE A 110 19.42 5.19 -7.31
N GLY A 111 20.52 5.62 -7.91
CA GLY A 111 21.12 6.94 -7.64
C GLY A 111 20.54 8.10 -8.48
N GLN A 112 19.71 7.79 -9.47
CA GLN A 112 19.20 8.77 -10.44
C GLN A 112 17.81 9.31 -10.06
N HIS A 113 17.14 8.65 -9.10
CA HIS A 113 15.76 8.93 -8.68
C HIS A 113 15.65 9.21 -7.17
N PRO A 114 16.06 10.41 -6.72
CA PRO A 114 16.00 10.75 -5.29
C PRO A 114 14.57 10.79 -4.73
N GLU A 115 13.56 10.88 -5.60
CA GLU A 115 12.14 10.83 -5.24
C GLU A 115 11.61 9.42 -4.94
N TRP A 116 12.41 8.37 -5.20
CA TRP A 116 12.02 6.99 -4.94
C TRP A 116 12.31 6.59 -3.50
N HIS A 117 11.28 6.31 -2.74
CA HIS A 117 11.40 5.71 -1.42
C HIS A 117 11.34 4.19 -1.55
N VAL A 118 12.51 3.55 -1.55
CA VAL A 118 12.65 2.11 -1.82
C VAL A 118 12.88 1.34 -0.54
N HIS A 119 12.09 0.29 -0.34
CA HIS A 119 12.21 -0.66 0.77
C HIS A 119 12.43 -2.08 0.25
N ILE A 120 13.60 -2.65 0.54
CA ILE A 120 13.95 -4.02 0.19
C ILE A 120 13.80 -4.91 1.43
N TYR A 121 13.10 -6.04 1.27
CA TYR A 121 12.72 -6.91 2.41
C TYR A 121 13.82 -7.87 2.87
N GLY A 122 14.97 -7.92 2.22
CA GLY A 122 16.10 -8.77 2.61
C GLY A 122 15.82 -10.28 2.55
N LYS A 123 14.88 -10.71 1.71
CA LYS A 123 14.55 -12.14 1.57
C LYS A 123 15.69 -12.89 0.91
N ALA A 124 16.09 -14.02 1.51
CA ALA A 124 17.23 -14.82 1.06
C ALA A 124 17.09 -15.36 -0.37
N GLU A 125 15.88 -15.67 -0.82
CA GLU A 125 15.63 -16.26 -2.14
C GLU A 125 14.94 -15.24 -3.06
N ARG A 126 15.63 -14.83 -4.12
CA ARG A 126 15.10 -13.95 -5.16
C ARG A 126 14.45 -14.78 -6.26
N LYS A 127 13.12 -14.93 -6.20
CA LYS A 127 12.32 -15.51 -7.30
C LYS A 127 11.76 -14.38 -8.18
N PRO A 128 11.67 -14.55 -9.51
CA PRO A 128 11.20 -13.48 -10.41
C PRO A 128 9.90 -12.83 -10.00
N ASP A 129 8.89 -13.61 -9.62
CA ASP A 129 7.55 -13.14 -9.29
C ASP A 129 7.32 -12.96 -7.78
N ARG A 130 8.35 -13.12 -6.97
CA ARG A 130 8.25 -12.90 -5.52
C ARG A 130 8.39 -11.43 -5.19
N LYS A 131 7.47 -10.90 -4.38
CA LYS A 131 7.60 -9.55 -3.81
C LYS A 131 8.86 -9.47 -2.96
N MET A 132 9.82 -8.68 -3.39
CA MET A 132 11.13 -8.48 -2.73
C MET A 132 11.22 -7.13 -2.04
N GLY A 133 10.31 -6.21 -2.35
CA GLY A 133 10.29 -4.87 -1.80
C GLY A 133 9.07 -4.10 -2.27
N HIS A 134 9.08 -2.81 -1.98
CA HIS A 134 8.17 -1.84 -2.57
C HIS A 134 8.89 -0.51 -2.77
N MET A 135 8.32 0.34 -3.59
CA MET A 135 8.76 1.70 -3.85
C MET A 135 7.56 2.63 -3.76
N THR A 136 7.71 3.72 -3.01
CA THR A 136 6.70 4.78 -2.89
C THR A 136 7.23 6.06 -3.51
N ILE A 137 6.42 6.75 -4.31
CA ILE A 137 6.69 8.09 -4.83
C ILE A 137 5.60 9.03 -4.33
N LEU A 138 6.00 10.07 -3.62
CA LEU A 138 5.13 11.17 -3.22
C LEU A 138 4.97 12.14 -4.39
N THR A 139 3.73 12.52 -4.73
CA THR A 139 3.48 13.30 -5.95
C THR A 139 2.23 14.17 -5.83
N ASP A 140 2.23 15.27 -6.56
CA ASP A 140 1.03 16.09 -6.74
C ASP A 140 0.23 15.69 -8.00
N ASP A 141 0.84 14.89 -8.90
CA ASP A 141 0.18 14.32 -10.09
C ASP A 141 0.31 12.78 -10.10
N VAL A 142 -0.66 12.15 -9.45
CA VAL A 142 -0.75 10.70 -9.33
C VAL A 142 -0.85 10.00 -10.70
N ASN A 143 -1.53 10.62 -11.68
CA ASN A 143 -1.72 10.01 -13.01
C ASN A 143 -0.42 10.01 -13.81
N ALA A 144 0.30 11.13 -13.83
CA ALA A 144 1.59 11.23 -14.52
C ALA A 144 2.63 10.32 -13.87
N THR A 145 2.69 10.28 -12.53
CA THR A 145 3.60 9.42 -11.78
C THR A 145 3.31 7.95 -12.05
N GLU A 146 2.05 7.53 -11.99
CA GLU A 146 1.64 6.16 -12.32
C GLU A 146 2.07 5.78 -13.74
N ALA A 147 1.81 6.63 -14.74
CA ALA A 147 2.17 6.37 -16.13
C ALA A 147 3.69 6.21 -16.31
N THR A 148 4.48 7.06 -15.63
CA THR A 148 5.95 6.99 -15.66
C THR A 148 6.45 5.69 -15.04
N MET A 149 5.93 5.33 -13.85
CA MET A 149 6.31 4.08 -13.19
C MET A 149 5.96 2.85 -14.03
N LEU A 150 4.77 2.82 -14.63
CA LEU A 150 4.36 1.72 -15.49
C LEU A 150 5.28 1.57 -16.70
N LYS A 151 5.66 2.68 -17.32
CA LYS A 151 6.57 2.69 -18.47
C LYS A 151 7.96 2.19 -18.09
N GLN A 152 8.50 2.61 -16.97
CA GLN A 152 9.84 2.22 -16.51
C GLN A 152 9.94 0.74 -16.18
N PHE A 153 8.84 0.15 -15.73
CA PHE A 153 8.70 -1.27 -15.45
C PHE A 153 7.87 -1.98 -16.53
N GLU A 154 7.96 -1.52 -17.81
CA GLU A 154 7.30 -2.16 -18.96
C GLU A 154 7.75 -3.62 -19.12
N GLY A 155 6.77 -4.48 -19.49
CA GLY A 155 6.97 -5.93 -19.58
C GLY A 155 6.36 -6.70 -18.42
N ARG A 156 5.73 -6.03 -17.45
CA ARG A 156 4.86 -6.67 -16.47
C ARG A 156 3.49 -6.89 -17.10
N GLU A 157 3.20 -8.12 -17.50
CA GLU A 157 1.80 -8.52 -17.72
C GLU A 157 1.06 -8.45 -16.39
N LEU A 158 -0.06 -7.72 -16.39
CA LEU A 158 -0.99 -7.56 -15.28
C LEU A 158 -1.84 -8.81 -15.12
#